data_989670410b6a6d16ddfaa7ede26df0d1
#
_entry.id   989670410b6a6d16ddfaa7ede26df0d1
#
_cell.length_a   1.000
_cell.length_b   1.000
_cell.length_c   1.000
_cell.angle_alpha   90.00
_cell.angle_beta   90.00
_cell.angle_gamma   90.00
#
_symmetry.space_group_name_H-M   'P 1'
#
loop_
_entity.id
_entity.type
_entity.pdbx_description
1 polymer ?
#
loop_
_entity_poly.entity_id
_entity_poly.type
_entity_poly.pdbx_seq_one_letter_code
_entity_poly.pdbx_strand_id
1 'polypeptide(L)'
;MSSSDLNCGNGGGADSYTNLRIASVFIVLIGSSFGALFPVLAKKTQWVKVPDAVFDFAKYFGSGVIIATSFIHLLSPALDELSSPCLSPAWLEYPYALAFAMLSLFSIFIIELVAFRWGTAKLAALGIKHDAHGHGVGSHAAHGPEIVSSHPTPSDDNSAYEKHGSDIEASHQHADSDGSGMAQIIGVFILEFGVLLHSLLIGLTLAVNPDFKVLFVVIIFHQTFEGLGIGSRLAFLNVPPRYNFVPVGAAILYAIMTPLGIAVGLGVRNTYNPDSTTASIVSGVMDSLSAGILLYTGMVELLAHEFIFNKDMNTASNGKVAYAVCCMLLGTGIMALLGRWA
;
A
#
# COMPACT_ATOMS: atom_id res chain seq x y z
N MET A 1 30.96 -15.74 2.83
CA MET A 1 31.88 -14.62 3.16
C MET A 1 32.39 -14.87 4.56
N SER A 2 33.70 -14.76 4.78
CA SER A 2 34.26 -14.92 6.15
C SER A 2 33.97 -13.66 6.96
N SER A 3 33.68 -13.78 8.23
CA SER A 3 33.34 -12.67 9.14
C SER A 3 34.44 -11.61 9.34
N SER A 4 35.55 -11.70 8.60
CA SER A 4 36.68 -10.78 8.67
C SER A 4 36.62 -9.58 7.72
N ASP A 5 35.62 -9.52 6.82
CA ASP A 5 35.54 -8.48 5.78
C ASP A 5 34.37 -7.50 5.96
N LEU A 6 33.53 -7.67 7.01
CA LEU A 6 32.43 -6.76 7.29
C LEU A 6 32.91 -5.51 8.04
N ASN A 7 32.76 -4.35 7.40
CA ASN A 7 33.04 -3.06 8.03
C ASN A 7 31.85 -2.60 8.88
N CYS A 8 31.77 -3.05 10.13
CA CYS A 8 30.72 -2.63 11.08
C CYS A 8 30.88 -1.20 11.60
N GLY A 9 31.93 -0.48 11.19
CA GLY A 9 32.23 0.88 11.63
C GLY A 9 31.58 1.96 10.77
N ASN A 10 31.74 3.21 11.19
CA ASN A 10 31.40 4.38 10.39
C ASN A 10 32.43 4.53 9.27
N GLY A 11 32.01 4.45 8.02
CA GLY A 11 32.92 4.60 6.89
C GLY A 11 32.15 4.70 5.59
N GLY A 12 32.65 5.48 4.65
CA GLY A 12 31.92 5.89 3.46
C GLY A 12 31.37 4.76 2.57
N GLY A 13 30.25 5.03 1.94
CA GLY A 13 29.69 4.22 0.86
C GLY A 13 30.56 4.23 -0.39
N ALA A 14 30.19 3.45 -1.40
CA ALA A 14 30.95 3.30 -2.63
C ALA A 14 31.02 4.60 -3.44
N ASP A 15 32.24 5.01 -3.82
CA ASP A 15 32.51 6.21 -4.64
C ASP A 15 32.40 5.98 -6.16
N SER A 16 32.10 4.74 -6.58
CA SER A 16 31.99 4.38 -7.98
C SER A 16 30.72 4.98 -8.63
N TYR A 17 30.84 5.36 -9.91
CA TYR A 17 29.69 5.80 -10.74
C TYR A 17 28.97 7.06 -10.27
N THR A 18 29.63 8.02 -9.64
CA THR A 18 29.02 9.22 -9.05
C THR A 18 28.08 9.96 -10.01
N ASN A 19 28.48 10.18 -11.27
CA ASN A 19 27.63 10.85 -12.26
C ASN A 19 26.33 10.07 -12.55
N LEU A 20 26.42 8.74 -12.60
CA LEU A 20 25.26 7.90 -12.83
C LEU A 20 24.35 7.84 -11.59
N ARG A 21 24.93 7.89 -10.38
CA ARG A 21 24.16 8.01 -9.13
C ARG A 21 23.41 9.35 -9.07
N ILE A 22 24.01 10.45 -9.50
CA ILE A 22 23.32 11.74 -9.60
C ILE A 22 22.21 11.67 -10.65
N ALA A 23 22.47 11.06 -11.81
CA ALA A 23 21.46 10.88 -12.86
C ALA A 23 20.30 9.99 -12.37
N SER A 24 20.55 9.01 -11.50
CA SER A 24 19.53 8.11 -10.98
C SER A 24 18.42 8.86 -10.20
N VAL A 25 18.74 9.97 -9.54
CA VAL A 25 17.73 10.83 -8.88
C VAL A 25 16.62 11.24 -9.85
N PHE A 26 17.03 11.70 -11.04
CA PHE A 26 16.08 12.18 -12.06
C PHE A 26 15.38 11.04 -12.80
N ILE A 27 16.12 9.97 -13.11
CA ILE A 27 15.55 8.81 -13.83
C ILE A 27 14.53 8.10 -12.96
N VAL A 28 14.82 7.87 -11.67
CA VAL A 28 13.86 7.29 -10.73
C VAL A 28 12.67 8.22 -10.51
N LEU A 29 12.88 9.54 -10.42
CA LEU A 29 11.80 10.51 -10.33
C LEU A 29 10.83 10.41 -11.51
N ILE A 30 11.36 10.27 -12.73
CA ILE A 30 10.53 10.14 -13.95
C ILE A 30 9.74 8.81 -13.90
N GLY A 31 10.39 7.69 -13.56
CA GLY A 31 9.75 6.37 -13.48
C GLY A 31 8.67 6.33 -12.40
N SER A 32 8.96 6.81 -11.19
CA SER A 32 8.01 6.89 -10.07
C SER A 32 6.83 7.79 -10.41
N SER A 33 7.10 8.97 -10.99
CA SER A 33 6.05 9.92 -11.40
C SER A 33 5.15 9.31 -12.47
N PHE A 34 5.73 8.63 -13.45
CA PHE A 34 4.95 7.95 -14.47
C PHE A 34 4.06 6.86 -13.86
N GLY A 35 4.62 5.98 -13.02
CA GLY A 35 3.87 4.91 -12.37
C GLY A 35 2.69 5.44 -11.55
N ALA A 36 2.93 6.39 -10.65
CA ALA A 36 1.93 6.87 -9.71
C ALA A 36 0.95 7.89 -10.30
N LEU A 37 1.41 8.85 -11.09
CA LEU A 37 0.56 9.93 -11.61
C LEU A 37 -0.25 9.51 -12.84
N PHE A 38 0.27 8.63 -13.70
CA PHE A 38 -0.43 8.25 -14.92
C PHE A 38 -1.85 7.71 -14.66
N PRO A 39 -2.09 6.73 -13.78
CA PRO A 39 -3.45 6.25 -13.51
C PRO A 39 -4.37 7.36 -12.96
N VAL A 40 -3.85 8.19 -12.04
CA VAL A 40 -4.62 9.28 -11.39
C VAL A 40 -5.04 10.34 -12.41
N LEU A 41 -4.10 10.77 -13.27
CA LEU A 41 -4.36 11.79 -14.28
C LEU A 41 -5.22 11.24 -15.42
N ALA A 42 -4.99 10.01 -15.85
CA ALA A 42 -5.78 9.36 -16.90
C ALA A 42 -7.25 9.20 -16.50
N LYS A 43 -7.54 8.93 -15.21
CA LYS A 43 -8.92 8.86 -14.70
C LYS A 43 -9.58 10.23 -14.60
N LYS A 44 -8.81 11.29 -14.27
CA LYS A 44 -9.33 12.66 -14.14
C LYS A 44 -9.51 13.39 -15.46
N THR A 45 -8.72 13.06 -16.48
CA THR A 45 -8.74 13.75 -17.77
C THR A 45 -9.60 13.00 -18.78
N GLN A 46 -10.56 13.70 -19.39
CA GLN A 46 -11.37 13.15 -20.49
C GLN A 46 -10.61 13.06 -21.83
N TRP A 47 -9.38 13.56 -21.88
CA TRP A 47 -8.55 13.59 -23.09
C TRP A 47 -7.96 12.23 -23.46
N VAL A 48 -7.66 11.40 -22.45
CA VAL A 48 -7.10 10.06 -22.65
C VAL A 48 -8.19 9.05 -22.34
N LYS A 49 -8.85 8.52 -23.38
CA LYS A 49 -9.81 7.42 -23.22
C LYS A 49 -9.03 6.12 -22.99
N VAL A 50 -8.62 5.87 -21.75
CA VAL A 50 -8.00 4.61 -21.35
C VAL A 50 -9.12 3.56 -21.19
N PRO A 51 -9.04 2.40 -21.85
CA PRO A 51 -10.02 1.32 -21.67
C PRO A 51 -10.05 0.83 -20.21
N ASP A 52 -11.23 0.48 -19.71
CA ASP A 52 -11.40 -0.04 -18.34
C ASP A 52 -10.51 -1.25 -18.06
N ALA A 53 -10.26 -2.11 -19.06
CA ALA A 53 -9.36 -3.24 -18.94
C ALA A 53 -7.91 -2.86 -18.56
N VAL A 54 -7.42 -1.68 -18.95
CA VAL A 54 -6.09 -1.19 -18.59
C VAL A 54 -6.06 -0.77 -17.13
N PHE A 55 -7.13 -0.13 -16.65
CA PHE A 55 -7.26 0.20 -15.23
C PHE A 55 -7.41 -1.06 -14.37
N ASP A 56 -8.21 -2.03 -14.81
CA ASP A 56 -8.35 -3.32 -14.14
C ASP A 56 -7.00 -4.05 -14.07
N PHE A 57 -6.23 -4.05 -15.18
CA PHE A 57 -4.88 -4.58 -15.19
C PHE A 57 -3.99 -3.87 -14.16
N ALA A 58 -3.92 -2.54 -14.19
CA ALA A 58 -3.08 -1.76 -13.28
C ALA A 58 -3.45 -2.01 -11.80
N LYS A 59 -4.75 -2.12 -11.50
CA LYS A 59 -5.29 -2.38 -10.18
C LYS A 59 -4.87 -3.76 -9.66
N TYR A 60 -5.17 -4.83 -10.37
CA TYR A 60 -4.88 -6.19 -9.92
C TYR A 60 -3.39 -6.52 -9.97
N PHE A 61 -2.70 -6.09 -11.02
CA PHE A 61 -1.24 -6.20 -11.12
C PHE A 61 -0.56 -5.48 -9.96
N GLY A 62 -0.94 -4.23 -9.70
CA GLY A 62 -0.41 -3.44 -8.60
C GLY A 62 -0.69 -4.04 -7.22
N SER A 63 -1.86 -4.66 -7.01
CA SER A 63 -2.15 -5.40 -5.77
C SER A 63 -1.15 -6.54 -5.56
N GLY A 64 -0.84 -7.29 -6.61
CA GLY A 64 0.17 -8.36 -6.57
C GLY A 64 1.58 -7.84 -6.29
N VAL A 65 1.95 -6.71 -6.90
CA VAL A 65 3.23 -6.02 -6.64
C VAL A 65 3.35 -5.66 -5.16
N ILE A 66 2.37 -4.97 -4.57
CA ILE A 66 2.38 -4.54 -3.16
C ILE A 66 2.50 -5.73 -2.21
N ILE A 67 1.77 -6.83 -2.47
CA ILE A 67 1.88 -8.05 -1.66
C ILE A 67 3.29 -8.64 -1.74
N ALA A 68 3.87 -8.73 -2.93
CA ALA A 68 5.23 -9.24 -3.08
C ALA A 68 6.27 -8.32 -2.43
N THR A 69 6.10 -6.98 -2.53
CA THR A 69 6.96 -6.00 -1.85
C THR A 69 7.00 -6.25 -0.35
N SER A 70 5.86 -6.51 0.28
CA SER A 70 5.80 -6.72 1.73
C SER A 70 6.61 -7.93 2.20
N PHE A 71 6.62 -9.04 1.43
CA PHE A 71 7.38 -10.24 1.78
C PHE A 71 8.84 -10.19 1.35
N ILE A 72 9.08 -9.83 0.09
CA ILE A 72 10.38 -10.03 -0.57
C ILE A 72 11.29 -8.80 -0.39
N HIS A 73 10.74 -7.59 -0.49
CA HIS A 73 11.53 -6.37 -0.49
C HIS A 73 11.56 -5.64 0.88
N LEU A 74 10.70 -6.07 1.82
CA LEU A 74 10.64 -5.50 3.16
C LEU A 74 10.98 -6.53 4.24
N LEU A 75 10.18 -7.59 4.35
CA LEU A 75 10.35 -8.53 5.44
C LEU A 75 11.64 -9.34 5.33
N SER A 76 12.04 -9.73 4.11
CA SER A 76 13.29 -10.46 3.89
C SER A 76 14.53 -9.62 4.21
N PRO A 77 14.72 -8.40 3.67
CA PRO A 77 15.82 -7.53 4.08
C PRO A 77 15.81 -7.18 5.56
N ALA A 78 14.64 -6.95 6.15
CA ALA A 78 14.54 -6.68 7.58
C ALA A 78 15.06 -7.84 8.45
N LEU A 79 14.84 -9.09 8.03
CA LEU A 79 15.41 -10.27 8.69
C LEU A 79 16.92 -10.28 8.57
N ASP A 80 17.47 -9.99 7.39
CA ASP A 80 18.90 -9.97 7.15
C ASP A 80 19.59 -8.84 7.96
N GLU A 81 19.01 -7.65 7.97
CA GLU A 81 19.51 -6.49 8.70
C GLU A 81 19.52 -6.70 10.23
N LEU A 82 18.41 -7.20 10.79
CA LEU A 82 18.31 -7.45 12.24
C LEU A 82 18.98 -8.76 12.69
N SER A 83 19.52 -9.55 11.77
CA SER A 83 20.42 -10.68 12.04
C SER A 83 21.85 -10.43 11.60
N SER A 84 22.20 -9.19 11.27
CA SER A 84 23.57 -8.80 10.87
C SER A 84 24.59 -9.16 11.94
N PRO A 85 25.74 -9.74 11.55
CA PRO A 85 26.83 -10.05 12.49
C PRO A 85 27.46 -8.81 13.14
N CYS A 86 27.13 -7.61 12.65
CA CYS A 86 27.53 -6.33 13.25
C CYS A 86 26.70 -5.95 14.48
N LEU A 87 25.63 -6.69 14.79
CA LEU A 87 24.74 -6.45 15.92
C LEU A 87 25.23 -7.18 17.18
N SER A 88 24.80 -6.69 18.34
CA SER A 88 25.07 -7.38 19.59
C SER A 88 24.34 -8.72 19.65
N PRO A 89 24.87 -9.72 20.42
CA PRO A 89 24.25 -11.05 20.53
C PRO A 89 22.77 -11.04 20.91
N ALA A 90 22.32 -10.04 21.68
CA ALA A 90 20.91 -9.89 22.06
C ALA A 90 19.96 -9.74 20.87
N TRP A 91 20.41 -9.15 19.76
CA TRP A 91 19.61 -9.05 18.55
C TRP A 91 19.50 -10.37 17.80
N LEU A 92 20.47 -11.26 17.94
CA LEU A 92 20.54 -12.54 17.24
C LEU A 92 19.75 -13.66 17.93
N GLU A 93 19.38 -13.47 19.22
CA GLU A 93 18.66 -14.47 20.02
C GLU A 93 17.16 -14.56 19.71
N TYR A 94 16.59 -13.51 19.09
CA TYR A 94 15.16 -13.42 18.85
C TYR A 94 14.86 -12.84 17.46
N PRO A 95 13.84 -13.32 16.75
CA PRO A 95 13.48 -12.82 15.41
C PRO A 95 12.74 -11.48 15.48
N TYR A 96 13.44 -10.42 15.85
CA TYR A 96 12.86 -9.07 16.05
C TYR A 96 12.15 -8.53 14.82
N ALA A 97 12.62 -8.81 13.60
CA ALA A 97 11.98 -8.39 12.37
C ALA A 97 10.53 -8.88 12.30
N LEU A 98 10.28 -10.15 12.61
CA LEU A 98 8.93 -10.71 12.63
C LEU A 98 8.09 -10.12 13.76
N ALA A 99 8.69 -9.85 14.92
CA ALA A 99 7.99 -9.24 16.05
C ALA A 99 7.54 -7.81 15.74
N PHE A 100 8.39 -6.99 15.11
CA PHE A 100 8.03 -5.63 14.69
C PHE A 100 6.99 -5.63 13.55
N ALA A 101 7.11 -6.53 12.59
CA ALA A 101 6.10 -6.70 11.56
C ALA A 101 4.74 -7.09 12.13
N MET A 102 4.72 -8.02 13.08
CA MET A 102 3.50 -8.41 13.79
C MET A 102 2.93 -7.26 14.63
N LEU A 103 3.79 -6.50 15.32
CA LEU A 103 3.39 -5.34 16.12
C LEU A 103 2.70 -4.29 15.25
N SER A 104 3.28 -3.93 14.10
CA SER A 104 2.70 -2.94 13.19
C SER A 104 1.40 -3.45 12.56
N LEU A 105 1.34 -4.72 12.15
CA LEU A 105 0.15 -5.36 11.62
C LEU A 105 -1.03 -5.26 12.61
N PHE A 106 -0.83 -5.65 13.86
CA PHE A 106 -1.88 -5.53 14.89
C PHE A 106 -2.19 -4.09 15.24
N SER A 107 -1.21 -3.18 15.20
CA SER A 107 -1.45 -1.76 15.45
C SER A 107 -2.40 -1.18 14.39
N ILE A 108 -2.19 -1.49 13.11
CA ILE A 108 -3.08 -1.04 12.03
C ILE A 108 -4.47 -1.66 12.18
N PHE A 109 -4.56 -2.96 12.44
CA PHE A 109 -5.84 -3.61 12.72
C PHE A 109 -6.62 -2.92 13.85
N ILE A 110 -5.94 -2.58 14.96
CA ILE A 110 -6.58 -1.90 16.10
C ILE A 110 -7.03 -0.49 15.70
N ILE A 111 -6.19 0.26 14.97
CA ILE A 111 -6.52 1.61 14.50
C ILE A 111 -7.77 1.56 13.60
N GLU A 112 -7.83 0.65 12.65
CA GLU A 112 -9.00 0.48 11.79
C GLU A 112 -10.25 0.07 12.57
N LEU A 113 -10.13 -0.89 13.48
CA LEU A 113 -11.23 -1.32 14.34
C LEU A 113 -11.80 -0.16 15.17
N VAL A 114 -10.92 0.64 15.77
CA VAL A 114 -11.33 1.81 16.57
C VAL A 114 -11.96 2.87 15.66
N ALA A 115 -11.36 3.18 14.52
CA ALA A 115 -11.86 4.15 13.56
C ALA A 115 -13.25 3.75 13.02
N PHE A 116 -13.44 2.47 12.70
CA PHE A 116 -14.73 1.93 12.28
C PHE A 116 -15.80 2.05 13.37
N ARG A 117 -15.49 1.59 14.59
CA ARG A 117 -16.44 1.64 15.72
C ARG A 117 -16.80 3.08 16.11
N TRP A 118 -15.83 3.98 16.09
CA TRP A 118 -16.06 5.39 16.40
C TRP A 118 -16.87 6.10 15.31
N GLY A 119 -16.57 5.81 14.05
CA GLY A 119 -17.31 6.30 12.89
C GLY A 119 -18.77 5.87 12.92
N THR A 120 -19.03 4.58 13.12
CA THR A 120 -20.41 4.04 13.22
C THR A 120 -21.17 4.59 14.41
N ALA A 121 -20.54 4.75 15.58
CA ALA A 121 -21.16 5.35 16.76
C ALA A 121 -21.55 6.81 16.53
N LYS A 122 -20.70 7.58 15.81
CA LYS A 122 -20.99 8.98 15.47
C LYS A 122 -22.14 9.10 14.47
N LEU A 123 -22.21 8.22 13.48
CA LEU A 123 -23.33 8.14 12.53
C LEU A 123 -24.63 7.77 13.23
N ALA A 124 -24.61 6.80 14.15
CA ALA A 124 -25.77 6.42 14.95
C ALA A 124 -26.27 7.58 15.84
N ALA A 125 -25.36 8.38 16.41
CA ALA A 125 -25.68 9.56 17.19
C ALA A 125 -26.35 10.68 16.35
N LEU A 126 -26.11 10.70 15.03
CA LEU A 126 -26.75 11.61 14.08
C LEU A 126 -28.09 11.07 13.54
N GLY A 127 -28.59 9.93 14.10
CA GLY A 127 -29.88 9.32 13.71
C GLY A 127 -29.79 8.49 12.41
N ILE A 128 -28.61 8.31 11.84
CA ILE A 128 -28.38 7.50 10.65
C ILE A 128 -28.23 6.05 11.12
N LYS A 129 -29.25 5.22 10.86
CA LYS A 129 -29.16 3.77 11.13
C LYS A 129 -28.19 3.16 10.12
N HIS A 130 -26.98 2.87 10.58
CA HIS A 130 -26.01 2.07 9.83
C HIS A 130 -26.37 0.60 10.00
N ASP A 131 -26.66 -0.09 8.89
CA ASP A 131 -26.85 -1.53 8.92
C ASP A 131 -25.47 -2.20 9.07
N ALA A 132 -25.23 -2.76 10.26
CA ALA A 132 -23.98 -3.45 10.58
C ALA A 132 -23.72 -4.70 9.71
N HIS A 133 -24.69 -5.11 8.91
CA HIS A 133 -24.64 -6.31 8.05
C HIS A 133 -24.40 -6.00 6.56
N GLY A 134 -23.93 -4.80 6.21
CA GLY A 134 -23.31 -4.56 4.90
C GLY A 134 -24.22 -4.44 3.70
N HIS A 135 -25.47 -4.01 3.84
CA HIS A 135 -26.38 -3.72 2.73
C HIS A 135 -26.23 -2.28 2.17
N GLY A 136 -25.37 -1.45 2.75
CA GLY A 136 -25.02 -0.12 2.23
C GLY A 136 -23.80 -0.18 1.32
N VAL A 137 -23.87 0.42 0.15
CA VAL A 137 -22.74 0.62 -0.78
C VAL A 137 -21.65 1.39 -0.04
N GLY A 138 -20.53 0.72 0.35
CA GLY A 138 -19.35 1.38 0.89
C GLY A 138 -18.86 0.99 2.29
N SER A 139 -19.48 0.05 3.01
CA SER A 139 -18.93 -0.43 4.29
C SER A 139 -17.89 -1.54 4.06
N HIS A 140 -16.62 -1.18 4.07
CA HIS A 140 -15.48 -2.10 3.96
C HIS A 140 -15.01 -2.58 5.33
N ALA A 141 -15.90 -3.19 6.12
CA ALA A 141 -15.49 -3.92 7.30
C ALA A 141 -15.59 -5.42 7.03
N ALA A 142 -14.55 -6.15 7.38
CA ALA A 142 -14.45 -7.57 7.18
C ALA A 142 -15.55 -8.32 7.96
N HIS A 143 -16.57 -8.83 7.26
CA HIS A 143 -17.51 -9.80 7.80
C HIS A 143 -17.41 -11.08 6.97
N GLY A 144 -17.15 -12.19 7.66
CA GLY A 144 -17.17 -13.52 7.08
C GLY A 144 -18.60 -13.92 6.64
N PRO A 145 -18.77 -15.03 5.87
CA PRO A 145 -20.05 -15.47 5.35
C PRO A 145 -20.98 -15.88 6.49
N GLU A 146 -21.99 -15.06 6.79
CA GLU A 146 -23.06 -15.47 7.69
C GLU A 146 -24.10 -16.32 6.94
N ILE A 147 -24.42 -17.48 7.50
CA ILE A 147 -25.46 -18.40 7.02
C ILE A 147 -26.81 -17.68 7.16
N VAL A 148 -27.44 -17.39 6.03
CA VAL A 148 -28.80 -16.87 5.97
C VAL A 148 -29.75 -17.94 6.46
N SER A 149 -30.15 -17.88 7.73
CA SER A 149 -31.32 -18.63 8.22
C SER A 149 -32.57 -17.92 7.74
N SER A 150 -33.20 -18.50 6.71
CA SER A 150 -34.49 -18.08 6.21
C SER A 150 -35.58 -18.44 7.23
N HIS A 151 -36.11 -17.43 7.96
CA HIS A 151 -37.39 -17.55 8.62
C HIS A 151 -38.48 -17.04 7.68
N PRO A 152 -39.52 -17.82 7.41
CA PRO A 152 -40.71 -17.33 6.69
C PRO A 152 -41.59 -16.53 7.64
N THR A 153 -41.80 -15.26 7.34
CA THR A 153 -42.85 -14.46 7.95
C THR A 153 -44.17 -14.60 7.18
N PRO A 154 -45.31 -14.77 7.85
CA PRO A 154 -46.63 -14.84 7.19
C PRO A 154 -47.05 -13.45 6.67
N SER A 155 -47.65 -13.49 5.49
CA SER A 155 -48.33 -12.37 4.86
C SER A 155 -49.59 -11.98 5.71
N ASP A 156 -49.74 -10.70 6.00
CA ASP A 156 -51.06 -10.11 6.21
C ASP A 156 -51.16 -8.69 5.66
N ASP A 157 -52.33 -8.44 5.16
CA ASP A 157 -52.90 -7.50 4.24
C ASP A 157 -52.99 -6.03 4.69
N ASN A 158 -53.07 -5.13 3.68
CA ASN A 158 -53.80 -3.84 3.65
C ASN A 158 -53.34 -2.67 4.54
N SER A 159 -52.80 -1.64 3.94
CA SER A 159 -53.54 -0.37 3.76
C SER A 159 -52.65 0.75 3.21
N ALA A 160 -53.27 1.52 2.33
CA ALA A 160 -52.80 2.75 1.75
C ALA A 160 -52.37 3.79 2.79
N TYR A 161 -51.25 4.52 2.52
CA TYR A 161 -51.12 5.95 2.86
C TYR A 161 -49.94 6.60 2.13
N GLU A 162 -50.29 7.52 1.29
CA GLU A 162 -49.79 8.85 0.92
C GLU A 162 -48.29 9.15 0.82
N LYS A 163 -48.01 9.73 -0.34
CA LYS A 163 -46.88 10.56 -0.77
C LYS A 163 -46.50 11.63 0.26
N HIS A 164 -45.34 11.41 0.91
CA HIS A 164 -44.49 12.49 1.44
C HIS A 164 -43.09 11.90 1.70
N GLY A 165 -42.18 12.01 0.77
CA GLY A 165 -40.89 11.37 0.97
C GLY A 165 -39.80 11.72 -0.04
N SER A 166 -39.85 12.90 -0.71
CA SER A 166 -38.81 13.27 -1.68
C SER A 166 -37.64 14.05 -1.09
N ASP A 167 -37.75 14.57 0.14
CA ASP A 167 -36.70 15.43 0.71
C ASP A 167 -35.79 14.73 1.74
N ILE A 168 -36.14 13.51 2.16
CA ILE A 168 -35.36 12.74 3.17
C ILE A 168 -34.31 11.85 2.50
N GLU A 169 -34.56 11.35 1.29
CA GLU A 169 -33.59 10.51 0.57
C GLU A 169 -32.32 11.25 0.12
N ALA A 170 -32.44 12.54 -0.21
CA ALA A 170 -31.29 13.34 -0.63
C ALA A 170 -30.32 13.65 0.52
N SER A 171 -30.82 13.76 1.76
CA SER A 171 -29.98 13.99 2.94
C SER A 171 -29.28 12.73 3.45
N HIS A 172 -29.85 11.54 3.22
CA HIS A 172 -29.24 10.26 3.59
C HIS A 172 -28.09 9.87 2.66
N GLN A 173 -28.19 10.15 1.35
CA GLN A 173 -27.12 9.85 0.40
C GLN A 173 -25.85 10.68 0.65
N HIS A 174 -25.96 11.92 1.13
CA HIS A 174 -24.80 12.76 1.41
C HIS A 174 -24.05 12.37 2.69
N ALA A 175 -24.73 11.86 3.70
CA ALA A 175 -24.11 11.47 4.97
C ALA A 175 -23.39 10.11 4.89
N ASP A 176 -23.93 9.17 4.10
CA ASP A 176 -23.31 7.85 3.87
C ASP A 176 -22.06 7.95 2.99
N SER A 177 -22.02 8.90 2.05
CA SER A 177 -20.85 9.12 1.19
C SER A 177 -19.66 9.72 1.93
N ASP A 178 -19.88 10.59 2.92
CA ASP A 178 -18.82 11.23 3.70
C ASP A 178 -18.13 10.27 4.66
N GLY A 179 -18.87 9.37 5.31
CA GLY A 179 -18.31 8.36 6.22
C GLY A 179 -17.44 7.31 5.52
N SER A 180 -17.90 6.84 4.37
CA SER A 180 -17.18 5.88 3.56
C SER A 180 -15.92 6.49 2.91
N GLY A 181 -16.02 7.72 2.42
CA GLY A 181 -14.88 8.43 1.85
C GLY A 181 -13.75 8.68 2.86
N MET A 182 -14.08 8.98 4.11
CA MET A 182 -13.06 9.19 5.16
C MET A 182 -12.33 7.90 5.52
N ALA A 183 -13.03 6.76 5.60
CA ALA A 183 -12.40 5.46 5.84
C ALA A 183 -11.43 5.07 4.70
N GLN A 184 -11.82 5.30 3.45
CA GLN A 184 -10.96 5.08 2.29
C GLN A 184 -9.70 5.96 2.32
N ILE A 185 -9.84 7.24 2.71
CA ILE A 185 -8.70 8.15 2.87
C ILE A 185 -7.73 7.62 3.93
N ILE A 186 -8.24 7.18 5.09
CA ILE A 186 -7.41 6.63 6.17
C ILE A 186 -6.66 5.38 5.69
N GLY A 187 -7.33 4.43 5.03
CA GLY A 187 -6.70 3.22 4.50
C GLY A 187 -5.59 3.53 3.50
N VAL A 188 -5.81 4.50 2.60
CA VAL A 188 -4.77 4.95 1.66
C VAL A 188 -3.61 5.62 2.37
N PHE A 189 -3.84 6.46 3.38
CA PHE A 189 -2.75 7.07 4.16
C PHE A 189 -1.91 6.03 4.90
N ILE A 190 -2.53 5.00 5.45
CA ILE A 190 -1.84 3.90 6.13
C ILE A 190 -0.94 3.14 5.15
N LEU A 191 -1.50 2.73 4.00
CA LEU A 191 -0.75 2.07 2.95
C LEU A 191 0.42 2.93 2.49
N GLU A 192 0.15 4.20 2.19
CA GLU A 192 1.14 5.12 1.66
C GLU A 192 2.26 5.38 2.66
N PHE A 193 1.95 5.50 3.95
CA PHE A 193 2.96 5.68 4.99
C PHE A 193 3.99 4.54 5.01
N GLY A 194 3.55 3.27 4.94
CA GLY A 194 4.45 2.12 4.87
C GLY A 194 5.34 2.15 3.63
N VAL A 195 4.75 2.45 2.47
CA VAL A 195 5.48 2.53 1.19
C VAL A 195 6.44 3.72 1.17
N LEU A 196 6.07 4.87 1.72
CA LEU A 196 6.93 6.07 1.75
C LEU A 196 8.19 5.84 2.58
N LEU A 197 8.08 5.16 3.74
CA LEU A 197 9.25 4.79 4.56
C LEU A 197 10.18 3.88 3.77
N HIS A 198 9.65 2.81 3.19
CA HIS A 198 10.40 1.90 2.34
C HIS A 198 11.07 2.63 1.16
N SER A 199 10.32 3.44 0.42
CA SER A 199 10.82 4.20 -0.72
C SER A 199 11.99 5.13 -0.36
N LEU A 200 11.97 5.73 0.82
CA LEU A 200 13.07 6.55 1.32
C LEU A 200 14.32 5.70 1.59
N LEU A 201 14.16 4.57 2.27
CA LEU A 201 15.26 3.68 2.65
C LEU A 201 15.93 3.03 1.43
N ILE A 202 15.13 2.53 0.48
CA ILE A 202 15.68 1.94 -0.75
C ILE A 202 16.44 2.97 -1.60
N GLY A 203 15.99 4.23 -1.61
CA GLY A 203 16.71 5.33 -2.24
C GLY A 203 18.06 5.61 -1.56
N LEU A 204 18.09 5.58 -0.24
CA LEU A 204 19.29 5.77 0.57
C LEU A 204 20.31 4.64 0.30
N THR A 205 19.85 3.39 0.28
CA THR A 205 20.64 2.21 -0.03
C THR A 205 21.21 2.29 -1.45
N LEU A 206 20.40 2.66 -2.45
CA LEU A 206 20.88 2.82 -3.83
C LEU A 206 22.03 3.83 -3.94
N ALA A 207 21.97 4.92 -3.16
CA ALA A 207 22.99 5.96 -3.22
C ALA A 207 24.38 5.48 -2.77
N VAL A 208 24.47 4.45 -1.94
CA VAL A 208 25.73 3.99 -1.30
C VAL A 208 26.13 2.56 -1.65
N ASN A 209 25.23 1.77 -2.26
CA ASN A 209 25.46 0.36 -2.57
C ASN A 209 26.60 0.17 -3.59
N PRO A 210 27.54 -0.75 -3.38
CA PRO A 210 28.64 -1.03 -4.32
C PRO A 210 28.13 -1.62 -5.66
N ASP A 211 27.09 -2.45 -5.64
CA ASP A 211 26.48 -3.06 -6.83
C ASP A 211 25.45 -2.16 -7.52
N PHE A 212 25.71 -0.85 -7.48
CA PHE A 212 24.82 0.21 -7.92
C PHE A 212 24.12 -0.05 -9.26
N LYS A 213 24.82 -0.53 -10.29
CA LYS A 213 24.24 -0.65 -11.64
C LYS A 213 23.09 -1.65 -11.70
N VAL A 214 23.25 -2.80 -11.06
CA VAL A 214 22.23 -3.85 -11.03
C VAL A 214 21.04 -3.35 -10.22
N LEU A 215 21.32 -2.88 -9.01
CA LEU A 215 20.28 -2.36 -8.11
C LEU A 215 19.54 -1.18 -8.74
N PHE A 216 20.21 -0.28 -9.46
CA PHE A 216 19.57 0.85 -10.12
C PHE A 216 18.53 0.42 -11.17
N VAL A 217 18.86 -0.56 -12.02
CA VAL A 217 17.92 -1.09 -13.01
C VAL A 217 16.72 -1.73 -12.32
N VAL A 218 16.96 -2.52 -11.29
CA VAL A 218 15.91 -3.18 -10.50
C VAL A 218 14.98 -2.13 -9.87
N ILE A 219 15.54 -1.10 -9.25
CA ILE A 219 14.76 -0.05 -8.58
C ILE A 219 13.91 0.78 -9.56
N ILE A 220 14.36 1.03 -10.79
CA ILE A 220 13.53 1.71 -11.79
C ILE A 220 12.24 0.91 -12.03
N PHE A 221 12.33 -0.39 -12.28
CA PHE A 221 11.16 -1.24 -12.51
C PHE A 221 10.32 -1.39 -11.25
N HIS A 222 10.96 -1.68 -10.12
CA HIS A 222 10.32 -1.79 -8.80
C HIS A 222 9.47 -0.55 -8.53
N GLN A 223 10.06 0.61 -8.56
CA GLN A 223 9.40 1.87 -8.23
C GLN A 223 8.28 2.24 -9.23
N THR A 224 8.48 1.89 -10.50
CA THR A 224 7.44 2.12 -11.52
C THR A 224 6.23 1.20 -11.31
N PHE A 225 6.45 -0.08 -11.02
CA PHE A 225 5.37 -1.04 -10.82
C PHE A 225 4.64 -0.83 -9.49
N GLU A 226 5.36 -0.52 -8.42
CA GLU A 226 4.78 -0.14 -7.13
C GLU A 226 3.96 1.14 -7.27
N GLY A 227 4.51 2.14 -7.96
CA GLY A 227 3.78 3.38 -8.30
C GLY A 227 2.52 3.14 -9.10
N LEU A 228 2.54 2.19 -10.07
CA LEU A 228 1.34 1.81 -10.83
C LEU A 228 0.25 1.21 -9.90
N GLY A 229 0.64 0.40 -8.93
CA GLY A 229 -0.25 -0.16 -7.92
C GLY A 229 -0.88 0.92 -7.05
N ILE A 230 -0.08 1.81 -6.48
CA ILE A 230 -0.54 2.94 -5.66
C ILE A 230 -1.39 3.91 -6.49
N GLY A 231 -0.90 4.31 -7.66
CA GLY A 231 -1.59 5.26 -8.55
C GLY A 231 -2.94 4.76 -9.02
N SER A 232 -3.07 3.45 -9.32
CA SER A 232 -4.36 2.87 -9.69
C SER A 232 -5.37 2.94 -8.55
N ARG A 233 -4.94 2.74 -7.29
CA ARG A 233 -5.79 2.88 -6.11
C ARG A 233 -6.21 4.32 -5.87
N LEU A 234 -5.27 5.23 -5.93
CA LEU A 234 -5.53 6.68 -5.82
C LEU A 234 -6.50 7.18 -6.89
N ALA A 235 -6.46 6.60 -8.11
CA ALA A 235 -7.36 6.95 -9.20
C ALA A 235 -8.83 6.59 -8.93
N PHE A 236 -9.08 5.54 -8.14
CA PHE A 236 -10.43 5.07 -7.78
C PHE A 236 -10.88 5.52 -6.38
N LEU A 237 -10.09 6.33 -5.70
CA LEU A 237 -10.43 6.85 -4.39
C LEU A 237 -11.60 7.85 -4.49
N ASN A 238 -12.71 7.51 -3.85
CA ASN A 238 -13.89 8.37 -3.77
C ASN A 238 -13.75 9.33 -2.58
N VAL A 239 -13.27 10.54 -2.85
CA VAL A 239 -13.11 11.57 -1.84
C VAL A 239 -14.15 12.67 -2.00
N PRO A 240 -14.63 13.27 -0.88
CA PRO A 240 -15.46 14.46 -0.93
C PRO A 240 -14.80 15.57 -1.78
N PRO A 241 -15.56 16.44 -2.45
CA PRO A 241 -15.00 17.47 -3.35
C PRO A 241 -13.91 18.35 -2.74
N ARG A 242 -13.99 18.57 -1.42
CA ARG A 242 -12.99 19.30 -0.63
C ARG A 242 -11.60 18.67 -0.67
N TYR A 243 -11.50 17.34 -0.85
CA TYR A 243 -10.27 16.57 -0.82
C TYR A 243 -9.83 16.05 -2.20
N ASN A 244 -10.37 16.59 -3.29
CA ASN A 244 -10.03 16.19 -4.66
C ASN A 244 -8.52 16.31 -5.01
N PHE A 245 -7.76 17.06 -4.23
CA PHE A 245 -6.31 17.18 -4.41
C PHE A 245 -5.53 15.99 -3.82
N VAL A 246 -6.13 15.24 -2.87
CA VAL A 246 -5.46 14.15 -2.13
C VAL A 246 -4.86 13.09 -3.05
N PRO A 247 -5.57 12.53 -4.04
CA PRO A 247 -4.99 11.49 -4.90
C PRO A 247 -3.76 11.98 -5.68
N VAL A 248 -3.78 13.23 -6.16
CA VAL A 248 -2.63 13.79 -6.89
C VAL A 248 -1.49 14.13 -5.95
N GLY A 249 -1.81 14.71 -4.78
CA GLY A 249 -0.82 15.04 -3.75
C GLY A 249 -0.08 13.81 -3.24
N ALA A 250 -0.82 12.74 -2.96
CA ALA A 250 -0.28 11.45 -2.54
C ALA A 250 0.62 10.83 -3.62
N ALA A 251 0.18 10.79 -4.88
CA ALA A 251 1.00 10.29 -5.99
C ALA A 251 2.31 11.10 -6.18
N ILE A 252 2.27 12.43 -5.99
CA ILE A 252 3.47 13.28 -6.03
C ILE A 252 4.39 12.98 -4.85
N LEU A 253 3.83 12.83 -3.64
CA LEU A 253 4.60 12.51 -2.45
C LEU A 253 5.36 11.19 -2.63
N TYR A 254 4.66 10.14 -3.07
CA TYR A 254 5.28 8.86 -3.42
C TYR A 254 6.41 9.03 -4.45
N ALA A 255 6.15 9.75 -5.54
CA ALA A 255 7.13 9.92 -6.62
C ALA A 255 8.44 10.59 -6.18
N ILE A 256 8.39 11.44 -5.17
CA ILE A 256 9.54 12.21 -4.67
C ILE A 256 10.36 11.43 -3.63
N MET A 257 9.78 10.47 -2.91
CA MET A 257 10.43 9.87 -1.74
C MET A 257 11.71 9.09 -2.07
N THR A 258 11.70 8.23 -3.08
CA THR A 258 12.92 7.51 -3.49
C THR A 258 14.01 8.44 -4.04
N PRO A 259 13.71 9.38 -4.95
CA PRO A 259 14.68 10.41 -5.35
C PRO A 259 15.25 11.22 -4.19
N LEU A 260 14.42 11.55 -3.20
CA LEU A 260 14.86 12.23 -1.98
C LEU A 260 15.84 11.35 -1.19
N GLY A 261 15.51 10.06 -1.01
CA GLY A 261 16.41 9.08 -0.38
C GLY A 261 17.76 9.01 -1.09
N ILE A 262 17.76 8.94 -2.43
CA ILE A 262 19.00 8.93 -3.22
C ILE A 262 19.79 10.23 -3.00
N ALA A 263 19.14 11.38 -3.04
CA ALA A 263 19.80 12.68 -2.88
C ALA A 263 20.40 12.84 -1.48
N VAL A 264 19.67 12.43 -0.42
CA VAL A 264 20.16 12.41 0.96
C VAL A 264 21.34 11.45 1.08
N GLY A 265 21.22 10.22 0.56
CA GLY A 265 22.27 9.22 0.60
C GLY A 265 23.56 9.69 -0.10
N LEU A 266 23.44 10.38 -1.24
CA LEU A 266 24.59 11.02 -1.91
C LEU A 266 25.23 12.12 -1.06
N GLY A 267 24.43 12.88 -0.33
CA GLY A 267 24.91 13.94 0.58
C GLY A 267 25.70 13.39 1.76
N VAL A 268 25.28 12.25 2.32
CA VAL A 268 25.88 11.62 3.51
C VAL A 268 26.82 10.46 3.19
N ARG A 269 27.05 10.13 1.93
CA ARG A 269 27.79 8.93 1.47
C ARG A 269 29.17 8.74 2.11
N ASN A 270 29.83 9.83 2.52
CA ASN A 270 31.16 9.77 3.13
C ASN A 270 31.14 9.36 4.62
N THR A 271 29.98 9.44 5.26
CA THR A 271 29.78 9.15 6.68
C THR A 271 28.78 8.02 6.91
N TYR A 272 27.96 7.70 5.91
CA TYR A 272 26.96 6.64 5.99
C TYR A 272 27.54 5.32 5.48
N ASN A 273 27.56 4.33 6.36
CA ASN A 273 27.89 2.95 6.04
C ASN A 273 26.63 2.09 6.21
N PRO A 274 26.08 1.47 5.13
CA PRO A 274 24.90 0.63 5.19
C PRO A 274 25.10 -0.59 6.12
N ASP A 275 26.33 -1.12 6.24
CA ASP A 275 26.65 -2.28 7.07
C ASP A 275 26.91 -1.91 8.55
N SER A 276 26.81 -0.63 8.91
CA SER A 276 27.02 -0.21 10.30
C SER A 276 25.88 -0.69 11.21
N THR A 277 26.22 -0.98 12.49
CA THR A 277 25.24 -1.39 13.52
C THR A 277 23.99 -0.48 13.54
N THR A 278 24.20 0.84 13.47
CA THR A 278 23.09 1.81 13.49
C THR A 278 22.24 1.72 12.24
N ALA A 279 22.85 1.60 11.06
CA ALA A 279 22.12 1.49 9.80
C ALA A 279 21.29 0.20 9.77
N SER A 280 21.88 -0.95 10.11
CA SER A 280 21.17 -2.23 10.16
C SER A 280 20.00 -2.21 11.14
N ILE A 281 20.14 -1.63 12.34
CA ILE A 281 19.01 -1.51 13.28
C ILE A 281 17.92 -0.60 12.72
N VAL A 282 18.28 0.57 12.20
CA VAL A 282 17.28 1.54 11.70
C VAL A 282 16.56 0.98 10.48
N SER A 283 17.29 0.49 9.48
CA SER A 283 16.69 -0.11 8.27
C SER A 283 15.84 -1.31 8.63
N GLY A 284 16.36 -2.26 9.40
CA GLY A 284 15.64 -3.48 9.74
C GLY A 284 14.38 -3.22 10.56
N VAL A 285 14.38 -2.28 11.50
CA VAL A 285 13.17 -1.89 12.25
C VAL A 285 12.15 -1.21 11.34
N MET A 286 12.59 -0.25 10.51
CA MET A 286 11.68 0.49 9.63
C MET A 286 11.08 -0.41 8.56
N ASP A 287 11.87 -1.28 7.94
CA ASP A 287 11.39 -2.24 6.94
C ASP A 287 10.46 -3.28 7.58
N SER A 288 10.73 -3.73 8.81
CA SER A 288 9.82 -4.62 9.55
C SER A 288 8.47 -3.98 9.80
N LEU A 289 8.45 -2.72 10.28
CA LEU A 289 7.21 -1.99 10.52
C LEU A 289 6.44 -1.76 9.22
N SER A 290 7.13 -1.34 8.15
CA SER A 290 6.54 -1.15 6.83
C SER A 290 5.99 -2.47 6.26
N ALA A 291 6.72 -3.59 6.43
CA ALA A 291 6.27 -4.92 6.03
C ALA A 291 4.94 -5.28 6.69
N GLY A 292 4.80 -5.08 8.00
CA GLY A 292 3.56 -5.37 8.72
C GLY A 292 2.38 -4.51 8.26
N ILE A 293 2.61 -3.23 7.96
CA ILE A 293 1.60 -2.33 7.40
C ILE A 293 1.14 -2.85 6.01
N LEU A 294 2.10 -3.14 5.12
CA LEU A 294 1.79 -3.59 3.77
C LEU A 294 1.20 -5.00 3.74
N LEU A 295 1.60 -5.88 4.66
CA LEU A 295 1.00 -7.22 4.83
C LEU A 295 -0.47 -7.11 5.21
N TYR A 296 -0.80 -6.30 6.21
CA TYR A 296 -2.19 -6.08 6.59
C TYR A 296 -3.01 -5.51 5.43
N THR A 297 -2.56 -4.42 4.85
CA THR A 297 -3.26 -3.78 3.73
C THR A 297 -3.33 -4.71 2.52
N GLY A 298 -2.25 -5.40 2.17
CA GLY A 298 -2.20 -6.34 1.05
C GLY A 298 -3.17 -7.50 1.20
N MET A 299 -3.21 -8.13 2.37
CA MET A 299 -4.07 -9.30 2.61
C MET A 299 -5.52 -8.92 2.86
N VAL A 300 -5.79 -7.87 3.62
CA VAL A 300 -7.16 -7.46 3.97
C VAL A 300 -7.77 -6.63 2.86
N GLU A 301 -7.18 -5.49 2.50
CA GLU A 301 -7.77 -4.55 1.56
C GLU A 301 -7.63 -4.97 0.09
N LEU A 302 -6.47 -5.52 -0.29
CA LEU A 302 -6.19 -5.84 -1.69
C LEU A 302 -6.65 -7.24 -2.08
N LEU A 303 -6.57 -8.20 -1.17
CA LEU A 303 -6.94 -9.58 -1.46
C LEU A 303 -8.35 -9.90 -0.95
N ALA A 304 -8.62 -9.77 0.35
CA ALA A 304 -9.89 -10.21 0.91
C ALA A 304 -11.05 -9.30 0.44
N HIS A 305 -10.91 -7.98 0.59
CA HIS A 305 -11.97 -7.05 0.19
C HIS A 305 -12.22 -7.07 -1.30
N GLU A 306 -11.17 -7.09 -2.12
CA GLU A 306 -11.31 -6.98 -3.58
C GLU A 306 -11.85 -8.28 -4.21
N PHE A 307 -11.48 -9.47 -3.69
CA PHE A 307 -11.84 -10.75 -4.31
C PHE A 307 -12.94 -11.49 -3.56
N ILE A 308 -13.00 -11.42 -2.22
CA ILE A 308 -13.93 -12.24 -1.42
C ILE A 308 -15.18 -11.43 -1.06
N PHE A 309 -15.01 -10.18 -0.62
CA PHE A 309 -16.12 -9.38 -0.09
C PHE A 309 -16.71 -8.40 -1.12
N ASN A 310 -16.10 -8.24 -2.29
CA ASN A 310 -16.61 -7.39 -3.37
C ASN A 310 -17.79 -8.07 -4.10
N LYS A 311 -18.98 -7.45 -4.03
CA LYS A 311 -20.20 -7.96 -4.69
C LYS A 311 -20.04 -8.06 -6.20
N ASP A 312 -19.37 -7.09 -6.82
CA ASP A 312 -19.14 -7.07 -8.27
C ASP A 312 -18.24 -8.22 -8.71
N MET A 313 -17.25 -8.60 -7.87
CA MET A 313 -16.38 -9.73 -8.13
C MET A 313 -17.10 -11.07 -7.90
N ASN A 314 -17.92 -11.16 -6.85
CA ASN A 314 -18.69 -12.37 -6.53
C ASN A 314 -19.74 -12.72 -7.60
N THR A 315 -20.27 -11.71 -8.31
CA THR A 315 -21.25 -11.89 -9.40
C THR A 315 -20.60 -11.85 -10.78
N ALA A 316 -19.29 -11.63 -10.86
CA ALA A 316 -18.55 -11.56 -12.12
C ALA A 316 -18.48 -12.93 -12.83
N SER A 317 -18.30 -12.89 -14.14
CA SER A 317 -18.01 -14.11 -14.90
C SER A 317 -16.68 -14.75 -14.46
N ASN A 318 -16.59 -16.07 -14.53
CA ASN A 318 -15.35 -16.82 -14.23
C ASN A 318 -14.15 -16.29 -15.03
N GLY A 319 -14.36 -15.78 -16.25
CA GLY A 319 -13.34 -15.17 -17.08
C GLY A 319 -12.77 -13.88 -16.50
N LYS A 320 -13.63 -13.02 -15.93
CA LYS A 320 -13.19 -11.77 -15.24
C LYS A 320 -12.41 -12.09 -13.98
N VAL A 321 -12.87 -13.05 -13.18
CA VAL A 321 -12.15 -13.49 -11.97
C VAL A 321 -10.79 -14.07 -12.33
N ALA A 322 -10.74 -14.97 -13.32
CA ALA A 322 -9.47 -15.56 -13.79
C ALA A 322 -8.50 -14.47 -14.31
N TYR A 323 -8.98 -13.49 -15.07
CA TYR A 323 -8.18 -12.37 -15.53
C TYR A 323 -7.57 -11.58 -14.35
N ALA A 324 -8.39 -11.22 -13.37
CA ALA A 324 -7.96 -10.48 -12.19
C ALA A 324 -6.88 -11.24 -11.39
N VAL A 325 -7.10 -12.53 -11.16
CA VAL A 325 -6.14 -13.42 -10.47
C VAL A 325 -4.85 -13.55 -11.26
N CYS A 326 -4.92 -13.76 -12.59
CA CYS A 326 -3.73 -13.83 -13.43
C CYS A 326 -2.91 -12.53 -13.42
N CYS A 327 -3.57 -11.37 -13.49
CA CYS A 327 -2.89 -10.07 -13.39
C CYS A 327 -2.20 -9.90 -12.04
N MET A 328 -2.85 -10.27 -10.94
CA MET A 328 -2.29 -10.21 -9.60
C MET A 328 -1.08 -11.15 -9.46
N LEU A 329 -1.20 -12.39 -9.90
CA LEU A 329 -0.09 -13.35 -9.86
C LEU A 329 1.07 -12.92 -10.75
N LEU A 330 0.80 -12.28 -11.89
CA LEU A 330 1.84 -11.70 -12.75
C LEU A 330 2.60 -10.59 -12.02
N GLY A 331 1.89 -9.66 -11.38
CA GLY A 331 2.50 -8.61 -10.57
C GLY A 331 3.36 -9.17 -9.44
N THR A 332 2.81 -10.13 -8.68
CA THR A 332 3.53 -10.84 -7.63
C THR A 332 4.79 -11.52 -8.16
N GLY A 333 4.67 -12.24 -9.28
CA GLY A 333 5.80 -12.99 -9.88
C GLY A 333 6.91 -12.08 -10.40
N ILE A 334 6.56 -10.99 -11.09
CA ILE A 334 7.55 -10.03 -11.59
C ILE A 334 8.27 -9.35 -10.41
N MET A 335 7.51 -8.93 -9.39
CA MET A 335 8.09 -8.26 -8.23
C MET A 335 8.98 -9.19 -7.41
N ALA A 336 8.56 -10.44 -7.21
CA ALA A 336 9.38 -11.47 -6.57
C ALA A 336 10.65 -11.80 -7.37
N LEU A 337 10.57 -11.79 -8.71
CA LEU A 337 11.74 -11.96 -9.58
C LEU A 337 12.75 -10.82 -9.42
N LEU A 338 12.28 -9.58 -9.36
CA LEU A 338 13.14 -8.41 -9.14
C LEU A 338 13.87 -8.50 -7.79
N GLY A 339 13.25 -9.08 -6.77
CA GLY A 339 13.85 -9.32 -5.46
C GLY A 339 15.09 -10.25 -5.47
N ARG A 340 15.36 -10.94 -6.57
CA ARG A 340 16.59 -11.71 -6.71
C ARG A 340 17.85 -10.83 -6.76
N TRP A 341 17.70 -9.57 -7.16
CA TRP A 341 18.79 -8.62 -7.37
C TRP A 341 18.64 -7.32 -6.57
N ALA A 342 17.59 -7.20 -5.77
CA ALA A 342 17.33 -6.06 -4.87
C ALA A 342 17.97 -6.23 -3.51
#